data_168dd5ad01b5e39aa931ce8e808105df
#
_entry.id   168dd5ad01b5e39aa931ce8e808105df
#
_cell.length_a   1.000
_cell.length_b   1.000
_cell.length_c   1.000
_cell.angle_alpha   90.00
_cell.angle_beta   90.00
_cell.angle_gamma   90.00
#
_symmetry.space_group_name_H-M   'P 1'
#
loop_
_entity.id
_entity.type
_entity.pdbx_description
1 polymer ?
#
loop_
_entity_poly.entity_id
_entity_poly.type
_entity_poly.pdbx_seq_one_letter_code
_entity_poly.pdbx_strand_id
1 'polypeptide(L)'
;MLSKIENGNTSPSLTTLQALAQALGVPVTAFFRRFEESRNAMFVKAGEGVELERRGTRAGLHYSLLGHIENNSSGVTVEPYLITLNAESDVFPTFQHTGMEFLYMLEGEVIYRHGDSLYRMEPGDSLFFDADAPHGPEELVKLPARYLSIIAYPHQ
;
A
#
# COMPACT_ATOMS: atom_id res chain seq x y z
N MET A 1 11.07 -33.30 22.66
CA MET A 1 9.73 -32.73 22.75
C MET A 1 9.41 -31.85 21.54
N LEU A 2 10.22 -30.88 21.21
CA LEU A 2 10.02 -29.95 20.05
C LEU A 2 9.79 -30.72 18.74
N SER A 3 10.67 -31.66 18.39
CA SER A 3 10.56 -32.48 17.15
C SER A 3 9.21 -33.25 17.05
N LYS A 4 8.61 -33.66 18.17
CA LYS A 4 7.30 -34.35 18.18
C LYS A 4 6.16 -33.34 17.87
N ILE A 5 6.31 -32.10 18.31
CA ILE A 5 5.36 -30.99 18.00
C ILE A 5 5.46 -30.65 16.56
N GLU A 6 6.67 -30.40 16.02
CA GLU A 6 6.93 -30.05 14.62
C GLU A 6 6.41 -31.09 13.63
N ASN A 7 6.49 -32.38 14.01
CA ASN A 7 5.99 -33.50 13.18
C ASN A 7 4.51 -33.83 13.43
N GLY A 8 3.79 -33.06 14.23
CA GLY A 8 2.38 -33.30 14.53
C GLY A 8 2.09 -34.53 15.41
N ASN A 9 3.12 -35.15 16.00
CA ASN A 9 2.99 -36.34 16.82
C ASN A 9 2.51 -36.07 18.27
N THR A 10 2.42 -34.78 18.61
CA THR A 10 1.97 -34.35 19.96
C THR A 10 1.41 -32.91 19.83
N SER A 11 0.26 -32.67 20.48
CA SER A 11 -0.30 -31.33 20.63
C SER A 11 0.34 -30.62 21.82
N PRO A 12 0.93 -29.43 21.64
CA PRO A 12 1.48 -28.69 22.76
C PRO A 12 0.39 -28.11 23.66
N SER A 13 0.67 -27.96 24.94
CA SER A 13 -0.18 -27.20 25.85
C SER A 13 -0.05 -25.69 25.56
N LEU A 14 -1.01 -24.88 26.01
CA LEU A 14 -0.93 -23.40 25.89
C LEU A 14 0.33 -22.87 26.56
N THR A 15 0.72 -23.41 27.72
CA THR A 15 1.97 -23.02 28.40
C THR A 15 3.21 -23.31 27.55
N THR A 16 3.23 -24.43 26.83
CA THR A 16 4.31 -24.76 25.89
C THR A 16 4.34 -23.82 24.73
N LEU A 17 3.18 -23.45 24.15
CA LEU A 17 3.07 -22.48 23.09
C LEU A 17 3.54 -21.08 23.53
N GLN A 18 3.19 -20.65 24.74
CA GLN A 18 3.64 -19.39 25.31
C GLN A 18 5.17 -19.35 25.47
N ALA A 19 5.77 -20.43 25.98
CA ALA A 19 7.23 -20.53 26.12
C ALA A 19 7.95 -20.50 24.75
N LEU A 20 7.39 -21.19 23.74
CA LEU A 20 7.91 -21.17 22.38
C LEU A 20 7.78 -19.76 21.75
N ALA A 21 6.64 -19.10 21.91
CA ALA A 21 6.40 -17.75 21.42
C ALA A 21 7.41 -16.76 22.02
N GLN A 22 7.64 -16.86 23.33
CA GLN A 22 8.63 -16.02 24.01
C GLN A 22 10.06 -16.28 23.50
N ALA A 23 10.43 -17.55 23.31
CA ALA A 23 11.77 -17.91 22.80
C ALA A 23 12.00 -17.42 21.36
N LEU A 24 10.93 -17.35 20.55
CA LEU A 24 10.96 -16.89 19.16
C LEU A 24 10.74 -15.37 19.02
N GLY A 25 10.40 -14.67 20.11
CA GLY A 25 10.12 -13.22 20.08
C GLY A 25 8.84 -12.86 19.31
N VAL A 26 7.86 -13.76 19.25
CA VAL A 26 6.58 -13.56 18.56
C VAL A 26 5.40 -13.70 19.51
N PRO A 27 4.23 -13.08 19.25
CA PRO A 27 3.03 -13.35 20.04
C PRO A 27 2.55 -14.77 19.82
N VAL A 28 1.93 -15.40 20.85
CA VAL A 28 1.41 -16.77 20.77
C VAL A 28 0.40 -16.95 19.63
N THR A 29 -0.35 -15.90 19.28
CA THR A 29 -1.29 -15.87 18.16
C THR A 29 -0.61 -16.10 16.81
N ALA A 30 0.70 -15.84 16.69
CA ALA A 30 1.45 -16.12 15.47
C ALA A 30 1.42 -17.60 15.04
N PHE A 31 1.27 -18.52 16.01
CA PHE A 31 1.15 -19.95 15.71
C PHE A 31 -0.19 -20.35 15.10
N PHE A 32 -1.20 -19.49 15.20
CA PHE A 32 -2.57 -19.76 14.72
C PHE A 32 -2.90 -19.00 13.43
N ARG A 33 -2.00 -18.15 12.92
CA ARG A 33 -2.23 -17.34 11.70
C ARG A 33 -2.69 -18.16 10.49
N ARG A 34 -2.20 -19.39 10.32
CA ARG A 34 -2.64 -20.29 9.23
C ARG A 34 -4.07 -20.80 9.35
N PHE A 35 -4.65 -20.79 10.55
CA PHE A 35 -6.03 -21.23 10.78
C PHE A 35 -7.06 -20.12 10.52
N GLU A 36 -6.61 -18.87 10.47
CA GLU A 36 -7.44 -17.69 10.18
C GLU A 36 -7.24 -17.16 8.75
N GLU A 37 -6.50 -17.87 7.89
CA GLU A 37 -6.26 -17.46 6.49
C GLU A 37 -7.56 -17.50 5.68
N SER A 38 -8.39 -16.44 5.81
CA SER A 38 -9.33 -16.12 4.76
C SER A 38 -8.54 -15.56 3.58
N ARG A 39 -8.42 -16.30 2.50
CA ARG A 39 -7.83 -15.82 1.26
C ARG A 39 -8.89 -15.00 0.54
N ASN A 40 -8.86 -13.70 0.74
CA ASN A 40 -9.83 -12.78 0.17
C ASN A 40 -9.35 -12.26 -1.18
N ALA A 41 -10.29 -12.11 -2.09
CA ALA A 41 -10.11 -11.35 -3.32
C ALA A 41 -11.16 -10.24 -3.36
N MET A 42 -10.76 -9.03 -3.75
CA MET A 42 -11.69 -7.94 -3.99
C MET A 42 -11.67 -7.60 -5.48
N PHE A 43 -12.83 -7.61 -6.10
CA PHE A 43 -13.03 -7.20 -7.49
C PHE A 43 -13.75 -5.85 -7.51
N VAL A 44 -13.15 -4.87 -8.17
CA VAL A 44 -13.72 -3.55 -8.39
C VAL A 44 -13.85 -3.32 -9.87
N LYS A 45 -15.06 -3.06 -10.36
CA LYS A 45 -15.27 -2.73 -11.77
C LYS A 45 -14.69 -1.37 -12.12
N ALA A 46 -14.39 -1.17 -13.40
CA ALA A 46 -13.93 0.12 -13.91
C ALA A 46 -14.92 1.24 -13.53
N GLY A 47 -14.42 2.28 -12.89
CA GLY A 47 -15.21 3.42 -12.43
C GLY A 47 -15.96 3.21 -11.09
N GLU A 48 -15.84 2.04 -10.45
CA GLU A 48 -16.51 1.73 -9.18
C GLU A 48 -15.55 1.76 -7.97
N GLY A 49 -14.34 2.30 -8.13
CA GLY A 49 -13.41 2.53 -7.01
C GLY A 49 -14.00 3.50 -5.97
N VAL A 50 -13.62 3.34 -4.72
CA VAL A 50 -14.08 4.20 -3.64
C VAL A 50 -13.34 5.54 -3.70
N GLU A 51 -14.09 6.61 -3.98
CA GLU A 51 -13.54 7.97 -3.96
C GLU A 51 -13.19 8.38 -2.53
N LEU A 52 -11.95 8.80 -2.32
CA LEU A 52 -11.46 9.24 -1.03
C LEU A 52 -11.04 10.71 -1.08
N GLU A 53 -11.57 11.49 -0.16
CA GLU A 53 -11.06 12.82 0.15
C GLU A 53 -9.90 12.68 1.15
N ARG A 54 -8.66 12.81 0.70
CA ARG A 54 -7.51 12.90 1.61
C ARG A 54 -7.40 14.31 2.18
N ARG A 55 -7.03 14.43 3.48
CA ARG A 55 -6.74 15.73 4.10
C ARG A 55 -5.65 16.43 3.28
N GLY A 56 -5.98 17.63 2.79
CA GLY A 56 -5.08 18.41 1.91
C GLY A 56 -5.34 18.22 0.42
N THR A 57 -6.26 17.35 -0.01
CA THR A 57 -6.71 17.29 -1.40
C THR A 57 -7.44 18.58 -1.73
N ARG A 58 -6.96 19.25 -2.77
CA ARG A 58 -7.63 20.42 -3.37
C ARG A 58 -8.51 19.98 -4.54
N ALA A 59 -9.37 20.88 -5.00
CA ALA A 59 -10.19 20.67 -6.18
C ALA A 59 -9.36 20.11 -7.35
N GLY A 60 -9.88 19.10 -8.04
CA GLY A 60 -9.25 18.53 -9.23
C GLY A 60 -8.32 17.33 -9.01
N LEU A 61 -8.02 16.96 -7.76
CA LEU A 61 -7.25 15.76 -7.43
C LEU A 61 -8.19 14.69 -6.89
N HIS A 62 -8.38 13.62 -7.64
CA HIS A 62 -9.28 12.51 -7.29
C HIS A 62 -8.47 11.26 -6.98
N TYR A 63 -8.74 10.67 -5.81
CA TYR A 63 -8.20 9.38 -5.38
C TYR A 63 -9.31 8.34 -5.40
N SER A 64 -9.17 7.34 -6.25
CA SER A 64 -10.09 6.21 -6.30
C SER A 64 -9.37 4.96 -5.79
N LEU A 65 -9.77 4.45 -4.62
CA LEU A 65 -9.23 3.22 -4.04
C LEU A 65 -9.76 2.03 -4.85
N LEU A 66 -8.85 1.24 -5.42
CA LEU A 66 -9.18 0.13 -6.30
C LEU A 66 -9.33 -1.22 -5.60
N GLY A 67 -9.04 -1.27 -4.32
CA GLY A 67 -9.22 -2.48 -3.51
C GLY A 67 -8.55 -2.36 -2.16
N HIS A 68 -9.04 -3.14 -1.20
CA HIS A 68 -8.47 -3.22 0.14
C HIS A 68 -8.73 -4.62 0.70
N ILE A 69 -7.71 -5.24 1.27
CA ILE A 69 -7.83 -6.54 1.94
C ILE A 69 -7.43 -6.37 3.39
N GLU A 70 -8.42 -6.43 4.27
CA GLU A 70 -8.19 -6.45 5.70
C GLU A 70 -7.65 -7.82 6.15
N ASN A 71 -6.88 -7.83 7.22
CA ASN A 71 -6.41 -9.05 7.90
C ASN A 71 -5.67 -10.04 6.98
N ASN A 72 -4.81 -9.54 6.08
CA ASN A 72 -3.94 -10.42 5.32
C ASN A 72 -2.81 -10.98 6.21
N SER A 73 -2.39 -12.22 5.93
CA SER A 73 -1.33 -12.92 6.70
C SER A 73 0.09 -12.43 6.38
N SER A 74 0.24 -11.52 5.40
CA SER A 74 1.58 -11.07 4.95
C SER A 74 2.22 -10.08 5.90
N GLY A 75 1.45 -9.44 6.79
CA GLY A 75 1.93 -8.37 7.66
C GLY A 75 2.19 -7.05 6.92
N VAL A 76 1.72 -6.93 5.70
CA VAL A 76 1.85 -5.73 4.85
C VAL A 76 0.47 -5.30 4.39
N THR A 77 0.17 -4.02 4.53
CA THR A 77 -1.00 -3.40 3.90
C THR A 77 -0.61 -2.89 2.51
N VAL A 78 -1.45 -3.14 1.51
CA VAL A 78 -1.26 -2.64 0.14
C VAL A 78 -2.53 -1.90 -0.28
N GLU A 79 -2.36 -0.65 -0.69
CA GLU A 79 -3.45 0.22 -1.13
C GLU A 79 -3.22 0.68 -2.57
N PRO A 80 -3.92 0.10 -3.56
CA PRO A 80 -3.88 0.55 -4.94
C PRO A 80 -4.86 1.70 -5.16
N TYR A 81 -4.37 2.82 -5.67
CA TYR A 81 -5.16 3.99 -6.03
C TYR A 81 -5.04 4.31 -7.51
N LEU A 82 -6.15 4.69 -8.12
CA LEU A 82 -6.14 5.43 -9.37
C LEU A 82 -6.19 6.93 -9.03
N ILE A 83 -5.15 7.65 -9.40
CA ILE A 83 -5.05 9.09 -9.21
C ILE A 83 -5.44 9.76 -10.53
N THR A 84 -6.33 10.73 -10.45
CA THR A 84 -6.72 11.57 -11.60
C THR A 84 -6.53 13.03 -11.26
N LEU A 85 -5.79 13.73 -12.12
CA LEU A 85 -5.51 15.15 -12.06
C LEU A 85 -6.16 15.83 -13.26
N ASN A 86 -6.94 16.87 -13.01
CA ASN A 86 -7.61 17.63 -14.05
C ASN A 86 -7.18 19.12 -14.05
N ALA A 87 -7.77 19.94 -14.90
CA ALA A 87 -7.41 21.35 -15.04
C ALA A 87 -7.72 22.21 -13.80
N GLU A 88 -8.55 21.71 -12.87
CA GLU A 88 -8.84 22.38 -11.59
C GLU A 88 -7.78 22.06 -10.53
N SER A 89 -6.88 21.13 -10.82
CA SER A 89 -5.78 20.77 -9.93
C SER A 89 -4.79 21.93 -9.86
N ASP A 90 -4.68 22.54 -8.69
CA ASP A 90 -3.76 23.63 -8.38
C ASP A 90 -2.72 23.12 -7.37
N VAL A 91 -1.70 23.87 -7.07
CA VAL A 91 -0.55 23.55 -6.21
C VAL A 91 -0.74 22.34 -5.27
N PHE A 92 0.07 21.29 -5.44
CA PHE A 92 -0.01 20.06 -4.67
C PHE A 92 0.82 20.16 -3.40
N PRO A 93 0.29 19.71 -2.24
CA PRO A 93 1.13 19.47 -1.09
C PRO A 93 2.08 18.29 -1.38
N THR A 94 3.29 18.35 -0.86
CA THR A 94 4.13 17.15 -0.79
C THR A 94 3.55 16.19 0.23
N PHE A 95 3.55 14.91 -0.14
CA PHE A 95 3.17 13.81 0.75
C PHE A 95 4.42 13.22 1.38
N GLN A 96 4.27 12.65 2.55
CA GLN A 96 5.32 11.90 3.24
C GLN A 96 4.63 10.87 4.14
N HIS A 97 4.97 9.61 4.00
CA HIS A 97 4.43 8.52 4.81
C HIS A 97 5.39 7.35 4.86
N THR A 98 5.22 6.46 5.82
CA THR A 98 6.03 5.24 5.92
C THR A 98 5.69 4.26 4.80
N GLY A 99 6.69 3.49 4.38
CA GLY A 99 6.56 2.42 3.40
C GLY A 99 7.11 2.78 2.03
N MET A 100 6.67 2.01 1.05
CA MET A 100 7.09 2.13 -0.34
C MET A 100 5.91 2.52 -1.21
N GLU A 101 6.16 3.29 -2.27
CA GLU A 101 5.15 3.63 -3.25
C GLU A 101 5.64 3.33 -4.66
N PHE A 102 4.73 2.79 -5.48
CA PHE A 102 4.95 2.54 -6.89
C PHE A 102 3.94 3.34 -7.71
N LEU A 103 4.45 4.11 -8.67
CA LEU A 103 3.64 4.85 -9.63
C LEU A 103 3.79 4.25 -11.02
N TYR A 104 2.68 4.25 -11.79
CA TYR A 104 2.69 3.91 -13.20
C TYR A 104 1.78 4.87 -13.98
N MET A 105 2.37 5.61 -14.92
CA MET A 105 1.63 6.58 -15.73
C MET A 105 0.75 5.90 -16.76
N LEU A 106 -0.53 6.31 -16.80
CA LEU A 106 -1.54 5.80 -17.72
C LEU A 106 -1.90 6.82 -18.81
N GLU A 107 -1.98 8.10 -18.43
CA GLU A 107 -2.43 9.18 -19.33
C GLU A 107 -1.84 10.51 -18.87
N GLY A 108 -1.63 11.43 -19.83
CA GLY A 108 -1.13 12.78 -19.53
C GLY A 108 0.37 12.78 -19.28
N GLU A 109 0.84 13.84 -18.62
CA GLU A 109 2.26 14.04 -18.33
C GLU A 109 2.41 14.91 -17.09
N VAL A 110 3.29 14.51 -16.17
CA VAL A 110 3.59 15.24 -14.94
C VAL A 110 5.09 15.30 -14.69
N ILE A 111 5.54 16.36 -14.01
CA ILE A 111 6.83 16.34 -13.32
C ILE A 111 6.55 15.95 -11.90
N TYR A 112 7.12 14.83 -11.46
CA TYR A 112 6.93 14.27 -10.11
C TYR A 112 8.19 14.48 -9.27
N ARG A 113 8.03 15.00 -8.07
CA ARG A 113 9.10 15.19 -7.09
C ARG A 113 9.24 13.99 -6.17
N HIS A 114 10.47 13.61 -5.88
CA HIS A 114 10.83 12.74 -4.76
C HIS A 114 12.11 13.28 -4.11
N GLY A 115 12.00 13.77 -2.88
CA GLY A 115 13.07 14.52 -2.23
C GLY A 115 13.49 15.73 -3.07
N ASP A 116 14.77 15.81 -3.41
CA ASP A 116 15.36 16.87 -4.24
C ASP A 116 15.37 16.55 -5.74
N SER A 117 14.89 15.37 -6.14
CA SER A 117 14.90 14.90 -7.52
C SER A 117 13.54 15.12 -8.20
N LEU A 118 13.59 15.47 -9.49
CA LEU A 118 12.42 15.65 -10.33
C LEU A 118 12.44 14.63 -11.47
N TYR A 119 11.28 14.00 -11.71
CA TYR A 119 11.09 12.98 -12.74
C TYR A 119 9.97 13.41 -13.66
N ARG A 120 10.28 13.55 -14.96
CA ARG A 120 9.26 13.75 -16.00
C ARG A 120 8.67 12.40 -16.34
N MET A 121 7.38 12.23 -16.14
CA MET A 121 6.68 10.96 -16.31
C MET A 121 5.65 11.08 -17.43
N GLU A 122 5.77 10.21 -18.42
CA GLU A 122 4.86 10.03 -19.56
C GLU A 122 4.16 8.66 -19.48
N PRO A 123 3.07 8.42 -20.23
CA PRO A 123 2.39 7.12 -20.24
C PRO A 123 3.33 5.95 -20.50
N GLY A 124 3.30 4.95 -19.61
CA GLY A 124 4.20 3.79 -19.63
C GLY A 124 5.39 3.92 -18.68
N ASP A 125 5.71 5.12 -18.21
CA ASP A 125 6.77 5.30 -17.22
C ASP A 125 6.34 4.85 -15.83
N SER A 126 7.31 4.42 -15.04
CA SER A 126 7.11 4.02 -13.64
C SER A 126 8.16 4.65 -12.73
N LEU A 127 7.76 4.92 -11.50
CA LEU A 127 8.63 5.39 -10.43
C LEU A 127 8.36 4.54 -9.18
N PHE A 128 9.42 3.98 -8.60
CA PHE A 128 9.34 3.20 -7.36
C PHE A 128 10.28 3.82 -6.33
N PHE A 129 9.75 4.15 -5.15
CA PHE A 129 10.49 4.93 -4.16
C PHE A 129 10.09 4.62 -2.73
N ASP A 130 10.96 5.01 -1.81
CA ASP A 130 10.73 5.08 -0.37
C ASP A 130 9.88 6.32 -0.07
N ALA A 131 8.70 6.12 0.48
CA ALA A 131 7.73 7.19 0.74
C ALA A 131 8.03 8.03 2.00
N ASP A 132 9.09 7.70 2.74
CA ASP A 132 9.56 8.51 3.86
C ASP A 132 10.18 9.86 3.43
N ALA A 133 10.60 10.00 2.16
CA ALA A 133 11.00 11.28 1.60
C ALA A 133 9.76 12.07 1.09
N PRO A 134 9.78 13.43 1.17
CA PRO A 134 8.71 14.24 0.60
C PRO A 134 8.54 13.99 -0.90
N HIS A 135 7.34 13.73 -1.35
CA HIS A 135 7.05 13.40 -2.74
C HIS A 135 5.69 13.92 -3.19
N GLY A 136 5.47 14.02 -4.49
CA GLY A 136 4.20 14.44 -5.09
C GLY A 136 4.36 15.05 -6.47
N PRO A 137 3.25 15.29 -7.20
CA PRO A 137 3.29 16.01 -8.45
C PRO A 137 3.73 17.47 -8.22
N GLU A 138 4.71 17.91 -8.98
CA GLU A 138 5.27 19.27 -8.92
C GLU A 138 4.71 20.15 -10.01
N GLU A 139 4.57 19.62 -11.23
CA GLU A 139 4.05 20.32 -12.39
C GLU A 139 3.17 19.40 -13.23
N LEU A 140 2.02 19.92 -13.67
CA LEU A 140 1.12 19.25 -14.60
C LEU A 140 1.41 19.71 -16.02
N VAL A 141 2.07 18.88 -16.81
CA VAL A 141 2.53 19.23 -18.15
C VAL A 141 1.42 19.00 -19.18
N LYS A 142 0.72 17.85 -19.07
CA LYS A 142 -0.38 17.51 -19.97
C LYS A 142 -1.53 16.89 -19.19
N LEU A 143 -2.71 17.46 -19.34
CA LEU A 143 -3.94 17.06 -18.64
C LEU A 143 -5.00 16.49 -19.61
N PRO A 144 -5.91 15.62 -19.14
CA PRO A 144 -5.89 15.03 -17.79
C PRO A 144 -4.67 14.13 -17.59
N ALA A 145 -4.13 14.07 -16.37
CA ALA A 145 -3.09 13.12 -16.03
C ALA A 145 -3.66 12.05 -15.11
N ARG A 146 -3.37 10.79 -15.43
CA ARG A 146 -3.84 9.62 -14.66
C ARG A 146 -2.68 8.67 -14.43
N TYR A 147 -2.55 8.20 -13.22
CA TYR A 147 -1.57 7.20 -12.87
C TYR A 147 -2.07 6.27 -11.76
N LEU A 148 -1.57 5.05 -11.78
CA LEU A 148 -1.74 4.10 -10.71
C LEU A 148 -0.72 4.42 -9.61
N SER A 149 -1.16 4.52 -8.36
CA SER A 149 -0.31 4.59 -7.17
C SER A 149 -0.59 3.36 -6.32
N ILE A 150 0.46 2.61 -5.98
CA ILE A 150 0.37 1.46 -5.09
C ILE A 150 1.24 1.74 -3.87
N ILE A 151 0.61 1.90 -2.73
CA ILE A 151 1.26 2.15 -1.44
C ILE A 151 1.33 0.84 -0.67
N ALA A 152 2.51 0.50 -0.17
CA ALA A 152 2.74 -0.68 0.65
C ALA A 152 3.46 -0.29 1.94
N TYR A 153 2.89 -0.66 3.09
CA TYR A 153 3.45 -0.38 4.41
C TYR A 153 3.19 -1.53 5.39
N PRO A 154 4.01 -1.68 6.44
CA PRO A 154 3.79 -2.70 7.46
C PRO A 154 2.44 -2.53 8.17
N HIS A 155 1.79 -3.62 8.52
CA HIS A 155 0.65 -3.59 9.45
C HIS A 155 1.07 -2.95 10.77
N GLN A 156 0.28 -2.00 11.25
CA GLN A 156 0.42 -1.44 12.61
C GLN A 156 -0.18 -2.36 13.65
#